data_8bf84ed35d3508279226ac77d00ea1e3
#
_entry.id   8bf84ed35d3508279226ac77d00ea1e3
#
_cell.length_a   1.000
_cell.length_b   1.000
_cell.length_c   1.000
_cell.angle_alpha   90.00
_cell.angle_beta   90.00
_cell.angle_gamma   90.00
#
_symmetry.space_group_name_H-M   'P 1'
#
loop_
_entity.id
_entity.type
_entity.pdbx_description
1 polymer ?
#
loop_
_entity_poly.entity_id
_entity_poly.type
_entity_poly.pdbx_seq_one_letter_code
_entity_poly.pdbx_strand_id
1 'polypeptide(L)'
;MKTPALRAFEALEPADQELALGLVSCSGSLKELAKRHQVSYPTIRQRLDRLIARLEALQADRPLDPMAEKLADLVERGEMTVGAAKAALRVHRETLNQAKP
;
A
#
# COMPACT_ATOMS: atom_id res chain seq x y z
N MET A 1 -8.84 -25.61 2.46
CA MET A 1 -9.03 -24.75 1.27
C MET A 1 -8.74 -23.30 1.65
N LYS A 2 -7.93 -22.60 0.87
CA LYS A 2 -7.56 -21.23 1.17
C LYS A 2 -8.64 -20.26 0.74
N THR A 3 -8.93 -19.27 1.60
CA THR A 3 -9.86 -18.19 1.26
C THR A 3 -9.21 -17.23 0.26
N PRO A 4 -9.98 -16.40 -0.45
CA PRO A 4 -9.40 -15.35 -1.29
C PRO A 4 -8.48 -14.41 -0.51
N ALA A 5 -8.82 -14.10 0.75
CA ALA A 5 -7.99 -13.27 1.61
C ALA A 5 -6.62 -13.91 1.88
N LEU A 6 -6.59 -15.18 2.18
CA LEU A 6 -5.33 -15.88 2.45
C LEU A 6 -4.47 -15.97 1.19
N ARG A 7 -5.10 -16.26 0.06
CA ARG A 7 -4.36 -16.29 -1.23
C ARG A 7 -3.78 -14.91 -1.56
N ALA A 8 -4.54 -13.84 -1.30
CA ALA A 8 -4.04 -12.48 -1.51
C ALA A 8 -2.84 -12.19 -0.61
N PHE A 9 -2.92 -12.58 0.66
CA PHE A 9 -1.81 -12.41 1.59
C PHE A 9 -0.56 -13.14 1.11
N GLU A 10 -0.71 -14.36 0.64
CA GLU A 10 0.43 -15.15 0.14
C GLU A 10 1.07 -14.54 -1.11
N ALA A 11 0.28 -13.78 -1.90
CA ALA A 11 0.78 -13.11 -3.09
C ALA A 11 1.50 -11.80 -2.79
N LEU A 12 1.42 -11.29 -1.56
CA LEU A 12 2.13 -10.08 -1.16
C LEU A 12 3.64 -10.30 -1.15
N GLU A 13 4.39 -9.23 -1.38
CA GLU A 13 5.83 -9.25 -1.21
C GLU A 13 6.19 -9.60 0.23
N PRO A 14 7.34 -10.24 0.48
CA PRO A 14 7.75 -10.60 1.84
C PRO A 14 7.77 -9.41 2.82
N ALA A 15 8.17 -8.23 2.36
CA ALA A 15 8.19 -7.03 3.22
C ALA A 15 6.79 -6.66 3.70
N ASP A 16 5.79 -6.78 2.82
CA ASP A 16 4.39 -6.52 3.19
C ASP A 16 3.86 -7.58 4.15
N GLN A 17 4.20 -8.84 3.91
CA GLN A 17 3.83 -9.94 4.81
C GLN A 17 4.41 -9.72 6.21
N GLU A 18 5.69 -9.33 6.28
CA GLU A 18 6.36 -9.04 7.54
C GLU A 18 5.70 -7.87 8.27
N LEU A 19 5.32 -6.83 7.54
CA LEU A 19 4.64 -5.68 8.13
C LEU A 19 3.31 -6.08 8.76
N ALA A 20 2.52 -6.88 8.05
CA ALA A 20 1.24 -7.37 8.54
C ALA A 20 1.41 -8.21 9.80
N LEU A 21 2.36 -9.14 9.79
CA LEU A 21 2.64 -9.99 10.95
C LEU A 21 3.17 -9.17 12.12
N GLY A 22 3.99 -8.17 11.85
CA GLY A 22 4.50 -7.26 12.87
C GLY A 22 3.38 -6.49 13.55
N LEU A 23 2.39 -6.05 12.79
CA LEU A 23 1.22 -5.34 13.35
C LEU A 23 0.43 -6.25 14.29
N VAL A 24 0.21 -7.50 13.89
CA VAL A 24 -0.45 -8.49 14.76
C VAL A 24 0.36 -8.71 16.04
N SER A 25 1.69 -8.84 15.91
CA SER A 25 2.59 -9.04 17.08
C SER A 25 2.58 -7.84 18.01
N CYS A 26 2.30 -6.64 17.51
CA CYS A 26 2.17 -5.43 18.32
C CYS A 26 0.74 -5.21 18.81
N SER A 27 -0.14 -6.20 18.69
CA SER A 27 -1.55 -6.10 19.08
C SER A 27 -2.27 -4.94 18.37
N GLY A 28 -1.89 -4.64 17.15
CA GLY A 28 -2.47 -3.56 16.37
C GLY A 28 -1.92 -2.18 16.67
N SER A 29 -0.88 -2.07 17.51
CA SER A 29 -0.29 -0.77 17.86
C SER A 29 0.65 -0.26 16.77
N LEU A 30 0.23 0.75 16.02
CA LEU A 30 1.09 1.40 15.02
C LEU A 30 2.27 2.12 15.67
N LYS A 31 2.09 2.65 16.87
CA LYS A 31 3.17 3.30 17.62
C LYS A 31 4.31 2.31 17.90
N GLU A 32 3.96 1.11 18.38
CA GLU A 32 4.95 0.08 18.65
C GLU A 32 5.59 -0.44 17.35
N LEU A 33 4.79 -0.60 16.30
CA LEU A 33 5.29 -1.05 15.01
C LEU A 33 6.27 -0.03 14.42
N ALA A 34 5.97 1.27 14.53
CA ALA A 34 6.87 2.33 14.08
C ALA A 34 8.22 2.25 14.81
N LYS A 35 8.19 2.01 16.12
CA LYS A 35 9.42 1.84 16.90
C LYS A 35 10.24 0.66 16.42
N ARG A 36 9.61 -0.48 16.16
CA ARG A 36 10.29 -1.68 15.66
C ARG A 36 10.97 -1.44 14.31
N HIS A 37 10.34 -0.65 13.44
CA HIS A 37 10.87 -0.33 12.12
C HIS A 37 11.78 0.89 12.13
N GLN A 38 11.93 1.55 13.28
CA GLN A 38 12.75 2.75 13.44
C GLN A 38 12.35 3.87 12.48
N VAL A 39 11.04 4.06 12.34
CA VAL A 39 10.44 5.10 11.49
C VAL A 39 9.41 5.90 12.29
N SER A 40 8.99 7.04 11.72
CA SER A 40 7.95 7.87 12.33
C SER A 40 6.57 7.20 12.21
N TYR A 41 5.63 7.66 13.03
CA TYR A 41 4.24 7.21 12.95
C TYR A 41 3.63 7.46 11.56
N PRO A 42 3.75 8.68 10.97
CA PRO A 42 3.22 8.91 9.62
C PRO A 42 3.81 7.95 8.58
N THR A 43 5.08 7.62 8.69
CA THR A 43 5.74 6.70 7.76
C THR A 43 5.14 5.29 7.86
N ILE A 44 4.99 4.77 9.09
CA ILE A 44 4.43 3.42 9.25
C ILE A 44 2.96 3.40 8.82
N ARG A 45 2.23 4.49 9.07
CA ARG A 45 0.84 4.61 8.63
C ARG A 45 0.72 4.55 7.12
N GLN A 46 1.59 5.25 6.39
CA GLN A 46 1.62 5.20 4.93
C GLN A 46 1.93 3.80 4.41
N ARG A 47 2.89 3.11 5.03
CA ARG A 47 3.22 1.75 4.64
C ARG A 47 2.04 0.81 4.83
N LEU A 48 1.33 0.96 5.94
CA LEU A 48 0.14 0.16 6.20
C LEU A 48 -0.97 0.45 5.19
N ASP A 49 -1.19 1.71 4.87
CA ASP A 49 -2.22 2.09 3.89
C ASP A 49 -1.92 1.48 2.51
N ARG A 50 -0.64 1.45 2.10
CA ARG A 50 -0.24 0.80 0.85
C ARG A 50 -0.48 -0.70 0.89
N LEU A 51 -0.14 -1.34 2.02
CA LEU A 51 -0.37 -2.77 2.21
C LEU A 51 -1.87 -3.09 2.08
N ILE A 52 -2.71 -2.31 2.73
CA ILE A 52 -4.17 -2.49 2.65
C ILE A 52 -4.65 -2.39 1.22
N ALA A 53 -4.20 -1.38 0.48
CA ALA A 53 -4.60 -1.18 -0.91
C ALA A 53 -4.17 -2.35 -1.81
N ARG A 54 -2.96 -2.86 -1.62
CA ARG A 54 -2.46 -4.02 -2.37
C ARG A 54 -3.26 -5.28 -2.04
N LEU A 55 -3.54 -5.48 -0.76
CA LEU A 55 -4.29 -6.65 -0.32
C LEU A 55 -5.71 -6.64 -0.88
N GLU A 56 -6.37 -5.48 -0.85
CA GLU A 56 -7.71 -5.33 -1.41
C GLU A 56 -7.72 -5.58 -2.92
N ALA A 57 -6.73 -5.05 -3.64
CA ALA A 57 -6.62 -5.25 -5.08
C ALA A 57 -6.43 -6.72 -5.42
N LEU A 58 -5.59 -7.42 -4.67
CA LEU A 58 -5.35 -8.86 -4.87
C LEU A 58 -6.59 -9.69 -4.57
N GLN A 59 -7.35 -9.34 -3.53
CA GLN A 59 -8.60 -10.04 -3.21
C GLN A 59 -9.65 -9.84 -4.29
N ALA A 60 -9.69 -8.66 -4.89
CA ALA A 60 -10.61 -8.34 -5.97
C ALA A 60 -10.13 -8.82 -7.34
N ASP A 61 -8.98 -9.50 -7.38
CA ASP A 61 -8.34 -9.98 -8.61
C ASP A 61 -8.13 -8.85 -9.62
N ARG A 62 -7.78 -7.66 -9.11
CA ARG A 62 -7.45 -6.49 -9.93
C ARG A 62 -5.93 -6.36 -10.06
N PRO A 63 -5.44 -5.98 -11.24
CA PRO A 63 -4.02 -5.69 -11.37
C PRO A 63 -3.65 -4.48 -10.52
N LEU A 64 -2.47 -4.50 -9.92
CA LEU A 64 -1.93 -3.33 -9.24
C LEU A 64 -1.59 -2.27 -10.29
N ASP A 65 -1.98 -1.03 -10.01
CA ASP A 65 -1.71 0.09 -10.92
C ASP A 65 -0.24 0.50 -10.77
N PRO A 66 0.61 0.31 -11.81
CA PRO A 66 2.02 0.68 -11.72
C PRO A 66 2.25 2.16 -11.42
N MET A 67 1.39 3.04 -11.93
CA MET A 67 1.50 4.48 -11.66
C MET A 67 1.26 4.79 -10.19
N ALA A 68 0.19 4.22 -9.60
CA ALA A 68 -0.12 4.40 -8.20
C ALA A 68 1.02 3.89 -7.32
N GLU A 69 1.61 2.73 -7.66
CA GLU A 69 2.74 2.17 -6.91
C GLU A 69 3.97 3.06 -7.01
N LYS A 70 4.26 3.60 -8.18
CA LYS A 70 5.40 4.50 -8.36
C LYS A 70 5.24 5.79 -7.57
N LEU A 71 4.04 6.38 -7.61
CA LEU A 71 3.76 7.62 -6.88
C LEU A 71 3.88 7.39 -5.36
N ALA A 72 3.34 6.29 -4.86
CA ALA A 72 3.46 5.94 -3.45
C ALA A 72 4.92 5.77 -3.03
N ASP A 73 5.73 5.15 -3.88
CA ASP A 73 7.15 4.96 -3.63
C ASP A 73 7.88 6.30 -3.53
N LEU A 74 7.58 7.25 -4.43
CA LEU A 74 8.16 8.58 -4.41
C LEU A 74 7.80 9.35 -3.13
N VAL A 75 6.56 9.21 -2.67
CA VAL A 75 6.11 9.82 -1.42
C VAL A 75 6.89 9.24 -0.24
N GLU A 76 7.04 7.91 -0.18
CA GLU A 76 7.79 7.25 0.89
C GLU A 76 9.24 7.72 0.96
N ARG A 77 9.86 7.95 -0.20
CA ARG A 77 11.26 8.40 -0.27
C ARG A 77 11.42 9.89 -0.04
N GLY A 78 10.33 10.61 0.19
CA GLY A 78 10.37 12.05 0.40
C GLY A 78 10.63 12.86 -0.86
N GLU A 79 10.51 12.24 -2.03
CA GLU A 79 10.74 12.90 -3.32
C GLU A 79 9.48 13.55 -3.88
N MET A 80 8.32 13.31 -3.26
CA MET A 80 7.04 13.85 -3.69
C MET A 80 6.13 14.01 -2.48
N THR A 81 5.31 15.07 -2.47
CA THR A 81 4.29 15.22 -1.41
C THR A 81 3.09 14.33 -1.70
N VAL A 82 2.34 13.99 -0.63
CA VAL A 82 1.11 13.23 -0.76
C VAL A 82 0.12 13.96 -1.67
N GLY A 83 0.00 15.29 -1.51
CA GLY A 83 -0.89 16.10 -2.33
C GLY A 83 -0.55 16.05 -3.80
N ALA A 84 0.74 16.16 -4.14
CA ALA A 84 1.19 16.08 -5.53
C ALA A 84 0.91 14.69 -6.12
N ALA A 85 1.15 13.63 -5.34
CA ALA A 85 0.90 12.26 -5.79
C ALA A 85 -0.58 12.04 -6.07
N LYS A 86 -1.46 12.52 -5.18
CA LYS A 86 -2.92 12.40 -5.37
C LYS A 86 -3.39 13.16 -6.60
N ALA A 87 -2.85 14.35 -6.84
CA ALA A 87 -3.20 15.15 -8.02
C ALA A 87 -2.78 14.44 -9.30
N ALA A 88 -1.56 13.90 -9.33
CA ALA A 88 -1.05 13.16 -10.50
C ALA A 88 -1.88 11.90 -10.75
N LEU A 89 -2.23 11.18 -9.70
CA LEU A 89 -3.02 9.95 -9.80
C LEU A 89 -4.42 10.22 -10.33
N ARG A 90 -5.01 11.35 -9.92
CA ARG A 90 -6.33 11.75 -10.43
C ARG A 90 -6.30 11.94 -11.94
N VAL A 91 -5.31 12.69 -12.43
CA VAL A 91 -5.15 12.92 -13.88
C VAL A 91 -4.94 11.61 -14.62
N HIS A 92 -4.09 10.73 -14.07
CA HIS A 92 -3.84 9.42 -14.65
C HIS A 92 -5.12 8.60 -14.80
N ARG A 93 -5.94 8.57 -13.75
CA ARG A 93 -7.21 7.82 -13.75
C ARG A 93 -8.22 8.41 -14.71
N GLU A 94 -8.32 9.73 -14.78
CA GLU A 94 -9.18 10.41 -15.73
C GLU A 94 -8.77 10.12 -17.18
N THR A 95 -7.47 10.14 -17.45
CA THR A 95 -6.92 9.82 -18.77
C THR A 95 -7.27 8.39 -19.16
N LEU A 96 -7.12 7.43 -18.23
CA LEU A 96 -7.46 6.04 -18.49
C LEU A 96 -8.96 5.87 -18.78
N ASN A 97 -9.82 6.58 -18.04
CA ASN A 97 -11.27 6.51 -18.26
C ASN A 97 -11.66 7.09 -19.60
N GLN A 98 -11.00 8.15 -20.05
CA GLN A 98 -11.26 8.76 -21.34
C GLN A 98 -10.77 7.90 -22.51
N ALA A 99 -9.77 7.04 -22.28
CA ALA A 99 -9.21 6.17 -23.29
C ALA A 99 -10.09 4.94 -23.58
N LYS A 100 -11.08 4.67 -22.74
CA LYS A 100 -11.99 3.54 -22.96
C LYS A 100 -13.03 3.89 -24.02
N PRO A 101 -13.29 2.97 -24.96
CA PRO A 101 -14.34 3.16 -25.96
C PRO A 101 -15.73 3.20 -25.36
#